data_73ff6697e3b359fd2554e3eb4d7b32aa
#
_entry.id   73ff6697e3b359fd2554e3eb4d7b32aa
#
_cell.length_a   1.000
_cell.length_b   1.000
_cell.length_c   1.000
_cell.angle_alpha   90.00
_cell.angle_beta   90.00
_cell.angle_gamma   90.00
#
_symmetry.space_group_name_H-M   'P 1'
#
loop_
_entity.id
_entity.type
_entity.pdbx_description
1 polymer ?
#
loop_
_entity_poly.entity_id
_entity_poly.type
_entity_poly.pdbx_seq_one_letter_code
_entity_poly.pdbx_strand_id
1 'polypeptide(L)'
;MAGLRGRLGAASSAAPIAAKKINTRPTRQDRAAPGKKRYKPPPFFVAGVGASAGGLEALTLLLRALQGEVPLALVIIQHMSHTQPSLLVQLLARETPLPVQEVKDGSIPKPGVIFIAPPKRNIEINEGRFVLSDPHSGRVPTPSVDHFFNALAREFGHQAIGIVLSGTGHDGAAGLAAIKRADGRAYVQQPDTARYDGMPTSAIAQSAVDAVLPPDGIARLLLEVARGRADTRMTELARESQNPLDMLLLRLKSRTGMDIRGYKQTTMRRRLARRLNATRCATVEHYIDLVTQQPEELDLLLQEMFISVTAFFRDRAAF
;
A
#
# COMPACT_ATOMS: atom_id res chain seq x y z
N MET A 1 -41.22 -69.06 17.71
CA MET A 1 -42.68 -68.82 17.78
C MET A 1 -43.03 -67.63 16.96
N ALA A 2 -43.73 -67.87 15.95
CA ALA A 2 -44.88 -67.21 15.39
C ALA A 2 -44.70 -65.72 15.07
N GLY A 3 -44.88 -65.23 13.88
CA GLY A 3 -45.71 -65.64 12.78
C GLY A 3 -46.49 -64.45 12.23
N LEU A 4 -46.60 -64.46 10.93
CA LEU A 4 -47.61 -64.00 10.02
C LEU A 4 -47.41 -62.55 9.45
N ARG A 5 -47.04 -62.47 8.14
CA ARG A 5 -47.90 -62.45 6.93
C ARG A 5 -48.96 -61.33 7.00
N GLY A 6 -48.92 -60.40 6.11
CA GLY A 6 -49.52 -60.45 4.83
C GLY A 6 -50.02 -59.12 4.30
N ARG A 7 -49.91 -59.00 3.05
CA ARG A 7 -50.73 -58.53 1.93
C ARG A 7 -50.47 -57.16 1.37
N LEU A 8 -49.99 -57.25 0.19
CA LEU A 8 -50.36 -56.70 -1.16
C LEU A 8 -51.66 -55.87 -1.20
N GLY A 9 -51.59 -54.71 -1.82
CA GLY A 9 -52.78 -54.00 -2.23
C GLY A 9 -52.50 -52.72 -3.01
N ALA A 10 -52.58 -52.85 -4.32
CA ALA A 10 -53.13 -51.93 -5.30
C ALA A 10 -52.42 -50.62 -5.67
N ALA A 11 -51.99 -50.64 -6.92
CA ALA A 11 -51.68 -49.48 -7.77
C ALA A 11 -52.92 -48.57 -7.93
N SER A 12 -52.70 -47.26 -7.78
CA SER A 12 -53.67 -46.27 -8.28
C SER A 12 -52.91 -45.30 -9.18
N SER A 13 -53.31 -45.38 -10.41
CA SER A 13 -53.03 -44.49 -11.53
C SER A 13 -53.50 -43.07 -11.19
N ALA A 14 -52.62 -42.08 -11.20
CA ALA A 14 -52.99 -40.68 -11.22
C ALA A 14 -52.35 -39.98 -12.45
N ALA A 15 -53.21 -39.43 -13.26
CA ALA A 15 -52.93 -38.72 -14.53
C ALA A 15 -52.06 -37.46 -14.28
N PRO A 16 -51.32 -36.98 -15.34
CA PRO A 16 -50.43 -35.82 -15.20
C PRO A 16 -51.26 -34.51 -15.14
N ILE A 17 -51.01 -33.74 -14.08
CA ILE A 17 -51.56 -32.40 -13.89
C ILE A 17 -50.83 -31.45 -14.85
N ALA A 18 -51.57 -30.84 -15.74
CA ALA A 18 -51.12 -29.85 -16.73
C ALA A 18 -50.47 -28.65 -16.00
N ALA A 19 -49.22 -28.36 -16.33
CA ALA A 19 -48.49 -27.19 -15.87
C ALA A 19 -49.11 -25.90 -16.42
N LYS A 20 -49.77 -25.14 -15.57
CA LYS A 20 -50.30 -23.82 -15.84
C LYS A 20 -49.13 -22.85 -16.04
N LYS A 21 -48.90 -22.38 -17.29
CA LYS A 21 -47.93 -21.32 -17.60
C LYS A 21 -48.27 -20.07 -16.78
N ILE A 22 -47.47 -19.78 -15.77
CA ILE A 22 -47.50 -18.51 -15.05
C ILE A 22 -46.88 -17.47 -15.95
N ASN A 23 -47.71 -16.60 -16.48
CA ASN A 23 -47.29 -15.45 -17.29
C ASN A 23 -46.78 -14.34 -16.30
N THR A 24 -45.50 -14.40 -15.93
CA THR A 24 -44.87 -13.35 -15.12
C THR A 24 -44.60 -12.12 -16.04
N ARG A 25 -45.47 -11.14 -15.95
CA ARG A 25 -45.18 -9.79 -16.46
C ARG A 25 -43.95 -9.28 -15.72
N PRO A 26 -42.92 -8.72 -16.41
CA PRO A 26 -41.78 -8.14 -15.72
C PRO A 26 -42.25 -6.97 -14.88
N THR A 27 -41.95 -7.04 -13.59
CA THR A 27 -42.19 -5.98 -12.61
C THR A 27 -41.38 -4.76 -13.01
N ARG A 28 -41.94 -3.60 -12.77
CA ARG A 28 -41.50 -2.24 -13.16
C ARG A 28 -40.18 -1.79 -12.46
N GLN A 29 -39.33 -2.71 -11.97
CA GLN A 29 -38.10 -2.43 -11.24
C GLN A 29 -36.79 -2.54 -12.04
N ASP A 30 -36.84 -2.98 -13.30
CA ASP A 30 -35.64 -3.07 -14.18
C ASP A 30 -35.49 -1.89 -15.15
N ARG A 31 -35.97 -0.71 -14.80
CA ARG A 31 -35.50 0.50 -15.48
C ARG A 31 -34.17 0.89 -14.86
N ALA A 32 -33.08 0.42 -15.49
CA ALA A 32 -31.74 0.94 -15.29
C ALA A 32 -31.81 2.47 -15.28
N ALA A 33 -31.35 3.08 -14.19
CA ALA A 33 -31.18 4.53 -14.08
C ALA A 33 -30.35 5.01 -15.29
N PRO A 34 -30.66 6.19 -15.87
CA PRO A 34 -29.89 6.70 -17.00
C PRO A 34 -28.43 6.76 -16.62
N GLY A 35 -27.58 6.09 -17.43
CA GLY A 35 -26.19 5.85 -17.13
C GLY A 35 -25.49 7.16 -16.74
N LYS A 36 -25.09 7.29 -15.48
CA LYS A 36 -24.15 8.32 -15.05
C LYS A 36 -22.94 8.20 -15.95
N LYS A 37 -22.59 9.26 -16.67
CA LYS A 37 -21.36 9.31 -17.48
C LYS A 37 -20.23 8.88 -16.56
N ARG A 38 -19.58 7.77 -16.89
CA ARG A 38 -18.46 7.26 -16.11
C ARG A 38 -17.40 8.36 -16.09
N TYR A 39 -17.02 8.86 -14.90
CA TYR A 39 -15.91 9.80 -14.76
C TYR A 39 -14.68 9.20 -15.47
N LYS A 40 -14.04 9.99 -16.30
CA LYS A 40 -12.78 9.63 -16.95
C LYS A 40 -11.67 10.44 -16.25
N PRO A 41 -10.69 9.81 -15.63
CA PRO A 41 -9.61 10.54 -14.99
C PRO A 41 -8.87 11.41 -16.02
N PRO A 42 -8.35 12.58 -15.60
CA PRO A 42 -7.58 13.45 -16.48
C PRO A 42 -6.26 12.80 -16.91
N PRO A 43 -5.65 13.19 -18.03
CA PRO A 43 -4.48 12.52 -18.61
C PRO A 43 -3.18 12.91 -17.89
N PHE A 44 -3.15 12.98 -16.56
CA PHE A 44 -1.96 13.24 -15.77
C PHE A 44 -1.95 12.41 -14.49
N PHE A 45 -0.78 12.21 -13.91
CA PHE A 45 -0.63 11.48 -12.65
C PHE A 45 -1.01 12.34 -11.45
N VAL A 46 -1.60 11.70 -10.45
CA VAL A 46 -1.79 12.29 -9.13
C VAL A 46 -0.99 11.49 -8.11
N ALA A 47 -0.05 12.17 -7.45
CA ALA A 47 0.80 11.57 -6.43
C ALA A 47 0.31 11.93 -5.04
N GLY A 48 -0.12 10.95 -4.26
CA GLY A 48 -0.38 11.07 -2.84
C GLY A 48 0.90 10.83 -2.04
N VAL A 49 1.22 11.72 -1.11
CA VAL A 49 2.42 11.65 -0.27
C VAL A 49 2.01 11.58 1.19
N GLY A 50 2.19 10.43 1.81
CA GLY A 50 1.92 10.19 3.23
C GLY A 50 3.17 10.40 4.08
N ALA A 51 3.06 11.16 5.16
CA ALA A 51 4.15 11.41 6.09
C ALA A 51 3.64 11.65 7.53
N SER A 52 4.55 11.49 8.53
CA SER A 52 4.22 11.71 9.93
C SER A 52 5.43 12.33 10.67
N ALA A 53 5.90 11.74 11.74
CA ALA A 53 7.09 12.19 12.47
C ALA A 53 8.31 12.24 11.53
N GLY A 54 9.07 13.34 11.55
CA GLY A 54 10.18 13.54 10.59
C GLY A 54 9.76 13.84 9.15
N GLY A 55 8.44 13.89 8.89
CA GLY A 55 7.89 14.08 7.55
C GLY A 55 8.24 15.43 6.93
N LEU A 56 8.30 16.50 7.72
CA LEU A 56 8.65 17.83 7.21
C LEU A 56 10.04 17.84 6.54
N GLU A 57 11.02 17.20 7.16
CA GLU A 57 12.37 17.08 6.60
C GLU A 57 12.35 16.29 5.29
N ALA A 58 11.69 15.14 5.28
CA ALA A 58 11.58 14.30 4.07
C ALA A 58 10.83 15.01 2.94
N LEU A 59 9.73 15.73 3.25
CA LEU A 59 8.99 16.55 2.30
C LEU A 59 9.83 17.68 1.74
N THR A 60 10.62 18.37 2.57
CA THR A 60 11.54 19.42 2.13
C THR A 60 12.54 18.89 1.11
N LEU A 61 13.18 17.74 1.38
CA LEU A 61 14.13 17.12 0.44
C LEU A 61 13.45 16.73 -0.89
N LEU A 62 12.24 16.14 -0.81
CA LEU A 62 11.47 15.78 -1.99
C LEU A 62 11.10 17.02 -2.82
N LEU A 63 10.58 18.08 -2.20
CA LEU A 63 10.11 19.26 -2.92
C LEU A 63 11.25 20.06 -3.52
N ARG A 64 12.39 20.20 -2.83
CA ARG A 64 13.61 20.83 -3.37
C ARG A 64 14.14 20.12 -4.62
N ALA A 65 13.94 18.82 -4.71
CA ALA A 65 14.37 18.03 -5.87
C ALA A 65 13.40 18.07 -7.05
N LEU A 66 12.14 18.53 -6.84
CA LEU A 66 11.16 18.74 -7.91
C LEU A 66 11.44 20.07 -8.63
N GLN A 67 12.31 20.02 -9.62
CA GLN A 67 12.72 21.20 -10.38
C GLN A 67 12.09 21.23 -11.78
N GLY A 68 11.82 22.47 -12.27
CA GLY A 68 11.27 22.70 -13.61
C GLY A 68 9.78 22.37 -13.72
N GLU A 69 9.36 21.94 -14.91
CA GLU A 69 7.97 21.57 -15.16
C GLU A 69 7.61 20.25 -14.48
N VAL A 70 6.55 20.26 -13.68
CA VAL A 70 6.05 19.11 -12.91
C VAL A 70 4.66 18.74 -13.44
N PRO A 71 4.56 17.84 -14.45
CA PRO A 71 3.28 17.52 -15.11
C PRO A 71 2.45 16.51 -14.33
N LEU A 72 2.41 16.63 -13.00
CA LEU A 72 1.59 15.85 -12.08
C LEU A 72 1.08 16.74 -10.94
N ALA A 73 0.00 16.30 -10.27
CA ALA A 73 -0.47 16.92 -9.04
C ALA A 73 0.11 16.17 -7.82
N LEU A 74 0.57 16.91 -6.81
CA LEU A 74 0.96 16.32 -5.52
C LEU A 74 -0.10 16.61 -4.47
N VAL A 75 -0.43 15.60 -3.66
CA VAL A 75 -1.35 15.72 -2.52
C VAL A 75 -0.64 15.19 -1.27
N ILE A 76 -0.33 16.08 -0.34
CA ILE A 76 0.42 15.77 0.87
C ILE A 76 -0.56 15.50 2.02
N ILE A 77 -0.43 14.34 2.63
CA ILE A 77 -1.16 13.91 3.81
C ILE A 77 -0.14 13.79 4.95
N GLN A 78 -0.05 14.83 5.77
CA GLN A 78 0.85 14.87 6.92
C GLN A 78 0.04 14.71 8.19
N HIS A 79 0.36 13.69 9.01
CA HIS A 79 -0.20 13.60 10.35
C HIS A 79 0.28 14.79 11.18
N MET A 80 -0.65 15.51 11.75
CA MET A 80 -0.40 16.71 12.54
C MET A 80 -1.02 16.61 13.92
N SER A 81 -0.41 17.31 14.89
CA SER A 81 -1.01 17.47 16.22
C SER A 81 -2.32 18.27 16.12
N HIS A 82 -3.33 17.83 16.87
CA HIS A 82 -4.65 18.47 16.90
C HIS A 82 -4.69 19.86 17.55
N THR A 83 -3.58 20.31 18.15
CA THR A 83 -3.55 21.47 19.06
C THR A 83 -3.10 22.77 18.40
N GLN A 84 -2.47 22.74 17.22
CA GLN A 84 -1.93 23.95 16.59
C GLN A 84 -2.41 24.13 15.14
N PRO A 85 -2.60 25.39 14.67
CA PRO A 85 -2.82 25.68 13.26
C PRO A 85 -1.67 25.15 12.41
N SER A 86 -1.98 24.61 11.25
CA SER A 86 -0.93 24.11 10.37
C SER A 86 -0.20 25.26 9.67
N LEU A 87 1.07 25.41 9.95
CA LEU A 87 1.98 26.27 9.18
C LEU A 87 2.60 25.52 7.97
N LEU A 88 2.17 24.28 7.73
CA LEU A 88 2.81 23.38 6.75
C LEU A 88 2.78 23.98 5.33
N VAL A 89 1.67 24.63 4.94
CA VAL A 89 1.56 25.33 3.65
C VAL A 89 2.65 26.39 3.52
N GLN A 90 2.82 27.23 4.55
CA GLN A 90 3.81 28.33 4.54
C GLN A 90 5.26 27.80 4.57
N LEU A 91 5.51 26.73 5.33
CA LEU A 91 6.83 26.12 5.42
C LEU A 91 7.22 25.49 4.08
N LEU A 92 6.34 24.67 3.50
CA LEU A 92 6.66 24.00 2.24
C LEU A 92 6.67 24.93 1.03
N ALA A 93 5.89 26.03 1.04
CA ALA A 93 5.92 27.04 -0.02
C ALA A 93 7.28 27.76 -0.15
N ARG A 94 8.12 27.72 0.89
CA ARG A 94 9.48 28.27 0.85
C ARG A 94 10.49 27.32 0.21
N GLU A 95 10.13 26.06 0.09
CA GLU A 95 11.03 24.97 -0.34
C GLU A 95 10.91 24.63 -1.82
N THR A 96 9.93 25.23 -2.52
CA THR A 96 9.64 24.93 -3.92
C THR A 96 9.08 26.15 -4.65
N PRO A 97 9.36 26.33 -5.95
CA PRO A 97 8.71 27.36 -6.76
C PRO A 97 7.27 27.02 -7.14
N LEU A 98 6.81 25.77 -6.87
CA LEU A 98 5.45 25.35 -7.22
C LEU A 98 4.42 25.97 -6.28
N PRO A 99 3.21 26.30 -6.77
CA PRO A 99 2.11 26.71 -5.92
C PRO A 99 1.76 25.66 -4.86
N VAL A 100 1.79 26.06 -3.59
CA VAL A 100 1.40 25.20 -2.44
C VAL A 100 0.13 25.77 -1.83
N GLN A 101 -0.90 24.95 -1.70
CA GLN A 101 -2.19 25.36 -1.15
C GLN A 101 -2.87 24.26 -0.35
N GLU A 102 -3.72 24.64 0.57
CA GLU A 102 -4.57 23.70 1.31
C GLU A 102 -5.69 23.17 0.39
N VAL A 103 -6.03 21.89 0.54
CA VAL A 103 -7.17 21.27 -0.15
C VAL A 103 -8.46 21.95 0.28
N LYS A 104 -9.25 22.38 -0.71
CA LYS A 104 -10.61 22.91 -0.49
C LYS A 104 -11.64 21.93 -1.03
N ASP A 105 -12.74 21.79 -0.32
CA ASP A 105 -13.86 20.96 -0.74
C ASP A 105 -14.34 21.32 -2.14
N GLY A 106 -14.58 20.32 -2.99
CA GLY A 106 -15.00 20.49 -4.39
C GLY A 106 -13.89 20.97 -5.35
N SER A 107 -12.68 21.31 -4.88
CA SER A 107 -11.55 21.68 -5.76
C SER A 107 -11.03 20.48 -6.53
N ILE A 108 -10.24 20.73 -7.58
CA ILE A 108 -9.77 19.69 -8.53
C ILE A 108 -8.24 19.64 -8.48
N PRO A 109 -7.61 18.45 -8.44
CA PRO A 109 -6.16 18.30 -8.62
C PRO A 109 -5.71 18.94 -9.94
N LYS A 110 -4.59 19.66 -9.92
CA LYS A 110 -4.00 20.30 -11.11
C LYS A 110 -2.52 19.99 -11.19
N PRO A 111 -1.99 19.69 -12.40
CA PRO A 111 -0.56 19.53 -12.60
C PRO A 111 0.22 20.76 -12.14
N GLY A 112 1.41 20.56 -11.60
CA GLY A 112 2.27 21.62 -11.10
C GLY A 112 1.82 22.27 -9.80
N VAL A 113 0.81 21.71 -9.13
CA VAL A 113 0.28 22.24 -7.86
C VAL A 113 0.45 21.21 -6.75
N ILE A 114 0.87 21.69 -5.60
CA ILE A 114 0.98 20.92 -4.36
C ILE A 114 -0.23 21.25 -3.47
N PHE A 115 -1.00 20.23 -3.15
CA PHE A 115 -2.14 20.29 -2.27
C PHE A 115 -1.79 19.70 -0.92
N ILE A 116 -2.18 20.35 0.16
CA ILE A 116 -1.93 19.88 1.54
C ILE A 116 -3.26 19.58 2.20
N ALA A 117 -3.39 18.39 2.78
CA ALA A 117 -4.55 18.00 3.55
C ALA A 117 -4.77 18.97 4.73
N PRO A 118 -5.99 19.51 4.92
CA PRO A 118 -6.30 20.34 6.08
C PRO A 118 -6.20 19.50 7.36
N PRO A 119 -5.83 20.11 8.49
CA PRO A 119 -5.81 19.41 9.76
C PRO A 119 -7.21 18.94 10.16
N LYS A 120 -7.29 17.82 10.87
CA LYS A 120 -8.53 17.25 11.43
C LYS A 120 -9.61 16.85 10.40
N ARG A 121 -9.29 16.80 9.13
CA ARG A 121 -10.21 16.34 8.08
C ARG A 121 -9.54 15.23 7.26
N ASN A 122 -10.32 14.23 6.87
CA ASN A 122 -9.90 13.31 5.84
C ASN A 122 -10.19 13.90 4.46
N ILE A 123 -9.36 13.52 3.50
CA ILE A 123 -9.58 13.85 2.08
C ILE A 123 -9.87 12.59 1.29
N GLU A 124 -10.82 12.71 0.39
CA GLU A 124 -11.08 11.75 -0.69
C GLU A 124 -11.04 12.47 -2.03
N ILE A 125 -11.06 11.68 -3.09
CA ILE A 125 -11.36 12.17 -4.43
C ILE A 125 -12.57 11.40 -4.93
N ASN A 126 -13.57 12.14 -5.41
CA ASN A 126 -14.76 11.58 -6.00
C ASN A 126 -15.12 12.37 -7.26
N GLU A 127 -15.30 11.67 -8.38
CA GLU A 127 -15.54 12.27 -9.70
C GLU A 127 -14.52 13.40 -10.03
N GLY A 128 -13.23 13.15 -9.66
CA GLY A 128 -12.11 14.05 -9.89
C GLY A 128 -12.06 15.29 -9.00
N ARG A 129 -12.89 15.39 -7.98
CA ARG A 129 -12.92 16.50 -7.03
C ARG A 129 -12.54 16.04 -5.64
N PHE A 130 -11.82 16.89 -4.93
CA PHE A 130 -11.56 16.65 -3.52
C PHE A 130 -12.85 16.75 -2.70
N VAL A 131 -13.03 15.81 -1.80
CA VAL A 131 -14.12 15.77 -0.83
C VAL A 131 -13.50 15.73 0.57
N LEU A 132 -13.92 16.65 1.41
CA LEU A 132 -13.48 16.73 2.80
C LEU A 132 -14.51 16.06 3.70
N SER A 133 -14.06 15.10 4.52
CA SER A 133 -14.91 14.42 5.49
C SER A 133 -14.37 14.55 6.91
N ASP A 134 -15.25 14.46 7.88
CA ASP A 134 -14.85 14.42 9.28
C ASP A 134 -14.16 13.09 9.61
N PRO A 135 -13.25 13.08 10.58
CA PRO A 135 -12.61 11.85 10.99
C PRO A 135 -13.65 10.85 11.48
N HIS A 136 -13.53 9.60 11.05
CA HIS A 136 -14.32 8.53 11.64
C HIS A 136 -13.95 8.39 13.12
N SER A 137 -14.94 8.16 13.98
CA SER A 137 -14.74 7.94 15.41
C SER A 137 -13.80 6.73 15.60
N GLY A 138 -12.56 6.97 16.05
CA GLY A 138 -11.57 5.92 16.27
C GLY A 138 -10.16 6.48 16.51
N ARG A 139 -9.22 5.59 16.84
CA ARG A 139 -7.80 5.90 17.07
C ARG A 139 -6.98 6.02 15.78
N VAL A 140 -7.60 6.31 14.64
CA VAL A 140 -6.91 6.45 13.36
C VAL A 140 -6.34 7.86 13.26
N PRO A 141 -5.07 8.00 12.83
CA PRO A 141 -4.49 9.31 12.58
C PRO A 141 -5.32 10.11 11.57
N THR A 142 -5.45 11.42 11.78
CA THR A 142 -6.21 12.30 10.89
C THR A 142 -5.33 13.50 10.51
N PRO A 143 -5.21 13.79 9.19
CA PRO A 143 -5.75 13.05 8.03
C PRO A 143 -5.14 11.68 7.86
N SER A 144 -5.90 10.65 7.42
CA SER A 144 -5.40 9.30 7.18
C SER A 144 -4.83 9.13 5.78
N VAL A 145 -3.63 8.59 5.70
CA VAL A 145 -2.93 8.28 4.43
C VAL A 145 -3.63 7.14 3.71
N ASP A 146 -3.96 6.06 4.42
CA ASP A 146 -4.67 4.91 3.86
C ASP A 146 -6.03 5.30 3.26
N HIS A 147 -6.76 6.18 3.95
CA HIS A 147 -8.05 6.67 3.47
C HIS A 147 -7.92 7.38 2.12
N PHE A 148 -6.97 8.31 2.01
CA PHE A 148 -6.73 9.03 0.77
C PHE A 148 -6.21 8.12 -0.34
N PHE A 149 -5.26 7.21 -0.05
CA PHE A 149 -4.68 6.32 -1.05
C PHE A 149 -5.72 5.34 -1.62
N ASN A 150 -6.67 4.86 -0.81
CA ASN A 150 -7.78 4.06 -1.30
C ASN A 150 -8.69 4.85 -2.26
N ALA A 151 -8.98 6.11 -1.96
CA ALA A 151 -9.75 6.98 -2.85
C ALA A 151 -8.98 7.26 -4.15
N LEU A 152 -7.67 7.55 -4.04
CA LEU A 152 -6.80 7.80 -5.17
C LEU A 152 -6.71 6.59 -6.11
N ALA A 153 -6.55 5.38 -5.56
CA ALA A 153 -6.54 4.14 -6.32
C ALA A 153 -7.83 3.93 -7.13
N ARG A 154 -8.97 4.17 -6.48
CA ARG A 154 -10.29 4.00 -7.10
C ARG A 154 -10.54 4.97 -8.25
N GLU A 155 -10.11 6.24 -8.09
CA GLU A 155 -10.41 7.30 -9.05
C GLU A 155 -9.41 7.39 -10.21
N PHE A 156 -8.12 7.14 -9.95
CA PHE A 156 -7.04 7.36 -10.91
C PHE A 156 -6.41 6.07 -11.47
N GLY A 157 -6.64 4.91 -10.83
CA GLY A 157 -6.12 3.64 -11.32
C GLY A 157 -4.61 3.68 -11.60
N HIS A 158 -4.20 3.36 -12.83
CA HIS A 158 -2.80 3.36 -13.27
C HIS A 158 -2.11 4.75 -13.21
N GLN A 159 -2.89 5.83 -13.11
CA GLN A 159 -2.37 7.21 -12.94
C GLN A 159 -2.19 7.59 -11.47
N ALA A 160 -2.57 6.72 -10.52
CA ALA A 160 -2.33 6.91 -9.10
C ALA A 160 -0.86 6.60 -8.76
N ILE A 161 -0.24 7.48 -7.99
CA ILE A 161 1.07 7.25 -7.39
C ILE A 161 0.93 7.42 -5.87
N GLY A 162 1.33 6.41 -5.10
CA GLY A 162 1.41 6.50 -3.64
C GLY A 162 2.86 6.59 -3.19
N ILE A 163 3.13 7.47 -2.25
CA ILE A 163 4.46 7.69 -1.69
C ILE A 163 4.35 7.69 -0.17
N VAL A 164 5.14 6.84 0.49
CA VAL A 164 5.24 6.84 1.95
C VAL A 164 6.62 7.31 2.36
N LEU A 165 6.65 8.40 3.14
CA LEU A 165 7.86 9.00 3.69
C LEU A 165 7.99 8.69 5.20
N SER A 166 8.98 9.34 5.84
CA SER A 166 9.24 9.24 7.28
C SER A 166 7.99 9.37 8.13
N GLY A 167 7.82 8.46 9.06
CA GLY A 167 6.72 8.44 10.00
C GLY A 167 6.75 7.25 10.95
N THR A 168 6.05 7.37 12.07
CA THR A 168 5.81 6.27 13.00
C THR A 168 4.52 5.53 12.66
N GLY A 169 4.44 4.24 13.01
CA GLY A 169 3.26 3.42 12.74
C GLY A 169 3.24 2.80 11.34
N HIS A 170 2.04 2.64 10.79
CA HIS A 170 1.83 1.84 9.56
C HIS A 170 0.81 2.46 8.58
N ASP A 171 0.29 3.67 8.85
CA ASP A 171 -0.68 4.33 7.95
C ASP A 171 -0.04 4.61 6.59
N GLY A 172 -0.75 4.30 5.52
CA GLY A 172 -0.31 4.34 4.14
C GLY A 172 0.10 2.97 3.56
N ALA A 173 0.36 1.96 4.40
CA ALA A 173 0.76 0.64 3.91
C ALA A 173 -0.39 -0.10 3.19
N ALA A 174 -1.59 -0.10 3.79
CA ALA A 174 -2.77 -0.70 3.17
C ALA A 174 -3.24 0.08 1.94
N GLY A 175 -3.12 1.40 1.98
CA GLY A 175 -3.43 2.28 0.85
C GLY A 175 -2.47 2.08 -0.33
N LEU A 176 -1.16 1.90 -0.10
CA LEU A 176 -0.21 1.54 -1.16
C LEU A 176 -0.58 0.21 -1.83
N ALA A 177 -0.98 -0.80 -1.04
CA ALA A 177 -1.46 -2.06 -1.59
C ALA A 177 -2.73 -1.88 -2.45
N ALA A 178 -3.61 -0.95 -2.10
CA ALA A 178 -4.77 -0.61 -2.94
C ALA A 178 -4.35 0.06 -4.25
N ILE A 179 -3.41 1.00 -4.21
CA ILE A 179 -2.84 1.64 -5.41
C ILE A 179 -2.22 0.59 -6.32
N LYS A 180 -1.44 -0.35 -5.80
CA LYS A 180 -0.84 -1.44 -6.59
C LYS A 180 -1.89 -2.36 -7.23
N ARG A 181 -2.97 -2.69 -6.51
CA ARG A 181 -4.09 -3.49 -7.08
C ARG A 181 -4.85 -2.76 -8.19
N ALA A 182 -4.76 -1.43 -8.24
CA ALA A 182 -5.34 -0.59 -9.29
C ALA A 182 -4.34 -0.26 -10.42
N ASP A 183 -3.24 -1.02 -10.54
CA ASP A 183 -2.15 -0.83 -11.52
C ASP A 183 -1.40 0.51 -11.37
N GLY A 184 -1.55 1.18 -10.23
CA GLY A 184 -0.81 2.38 -9.87
C GLY A 184 0.62 2.07 -9.42
N ARG A 185 1.36 3.12 -9.03
CA ARG A 185 2.75 3.05 -8.61
C ARG A 185 2.90 3.32 -7.13
N ALA A 186 3.78 2.59 -6.46
CA ALA A 186 4.06 2.69 -5.04
C ALA A 186 5.53 2.95 -4.78
N TYR A 187 5.86 4.08 -4.16
CA TYR A 187 7.21 4.46 -3.79
C TYR A 187 7.34 4.63 -2.29
N VAL A 188 8.46 4.26 -1.74
CA VAL A 188 8.70 4.34 -0.30
C VAL A 188 10.06 4.97 -0.05
N GLN A 189 10.14 5.85 0.94
CA GLN A 189 11.42 6.38 1.38
C GLN A 189 12.28 5.24 1.91
N GLN A 190 13.54 5.23 1.51
CA GLN A 190 14.54 4.28 2.02
C GLN A 190 14.65 4.44 3.54
N PRO A 191 14.40 3.37 4.33
CA PRO A 191 14.29 3.46 5.79
C PRO A 191 15.50 4.10 6.46
N ASP A 192 16.70 3.83 5.98
CA ASP A 192 17.95 4.37 6.56
C ASP A 192 18.12 5.88 6.34
N THR A 193 17.33 6.48 5.44
CA THR A 193 17.27 7.94 5.20
C THR A 193 16.12 8.61 5.94
N ALA A 194 15.23 7.82 6.55
CA ALA A 194 14.07 8.32 7.27
C ALA A 194 14.43 8.57 8.74
N ARG A 195 14.06 9.74 9.27
CA ARG A 195 14.23 10.02 10.70
C ARG A 195 13.43 9.04 11.57
N TYR A 196 12.27 8.61 11.07
CA TYR A 196 11.44 7.57 11.67
C TYR A 196 11.04 6.58 10.57
N ASP A 197 11.52 5.37 10.66
CA ASP A 197 11.39 4.36 9.62
C ASP A 197 10.14 3.46 9.73
N GLY A 198 9.27 3.70 10.72
CA GLY A 198 8.10 2.86 10.98
C GLY A 198 7.14 2.75 9.80
N MET A 199 6.68 3.88 9.25
CA MET A 199 5.80 3.90 8.07
C MET A 199 6.50 3.32 6.82
N PRO A 200 7.72 3.72 6.44
CA PRO A 200 8.47 3.11 5.36
C PRO A 200 8.62 1.59 5.49
N THR A 201 9.07 1.11 6.64
CA THR A 201 9.26 -0.32 6.91
C THR A 201 7.95 -1.09 6.79
N SER A 202 6.86 -0.55 7.36
CA SER A 202 5.52 -1.16 7.29
C SER A 202 5.00 -1.22 5.85
N ALA A 203 5.21 -0.15 5.08
CA ALA A 203 4.82 -0.09 3.67
C ALA A 203 5.55 -1.14 2.83
N ILE A 204 6.87 -1.27 3.00
CA ILE A 204 7.69 -2.29 2.32
C ILE A 204 7.25 -3.71 2.69
N ALA A 205 6.91 -3.93 3.96
CA ALA A 205 6.51 -5.25 4.45
C ALA A 205 5.15 -5.72 3.93
N GLN A 206 4.21 -4.79 3.75
CA GLN A 206 2.80 -5.09 3.47
C GLN A 206 2.40 -4.88 2.00
N SER A 207 3.24 -4.21 1.21
CA SER A 207 2.91 -3.82 -0.17
C SER A 207 3.99 -4.24 -1.16
N ALA A 208 3.59 -4.53 -2.38
CA ALA A 208 4.52 -4.63 -3.51
C ALA A 208 4.91 -3.20 -3.93
N VAL A 209 6.09 -2.72 -3.49
CA VAL A 209 6.59 -1.40 -3.84
C VAL A 209 7.42 -1.43 -5.11
N ASP A 210 7.29 -0.39 -5.95
CA ASP A 210 8.03 -0.29 -7.21
C ASP A 210 9.44 0.29 -7.01
N ALA A 211 9.61 1.16 -5.99
CA ALA A 211 10.92 1.73 -5.66
C ALA A 211 11.04 2.09 -4.18
N VAL A 212 12.25 1.86 -3.63
CA VAL A 212 12.66 2.30 -2.29
C VAL A 212 13.87 3.20 -2.46
N LEU A 213 13.68 4.51 -2.29
CA LEU A 213 14.68 5.54 -2.62
C LEU A 213 14.72 6.64 -1.55
N PRO A 214 15.80 7.41 -1.43
CA PRO A 214 15.77 8.64 -0.65
C PRO A 214 14.79 9.65 -1.28
N PRO A 215 14.30 10.66 -0.51
CA PRO A 215 13.24 11.57 -0.99
C PRO A 215 13.55 12.30 -2.30
N ASP A 216 14.80 12.73 -2.50
CA ASP A 216 15.26 13.34 -3.73
C ASP A 216 15.31 12.36 -4.92
N GLY A 217 15.62 11.08 -4.66
CA GLY A 217 15.52 10.00 -5.63
C GLY A 217 14.08 9.75 -6.08
N ILE A 218 13.13 9.75 -5.12
CA ILE A 218 11.70 9.65 -5.42
C ILE A 218 11.25 10.83 -6.30
N ALA A 219 11.68 12.06 -6.00
CA ALA A 219 11.34 13.24 -6.79
C ALA A 219 11.81 13.12 -8.24
N ARG A 220 13.05 12.68 -8.47
CA ARG A 220 13.58 12.44 -9.82
C ARG A 220 12.75 11.39 -10.56
N LEU A 221 12.43 10.27 -9.90
CA LEU A 221 11.61 9.21 -10.49
C LEU A 221 10.21 9.70 -10.85
N LEU A 222 9.58 10.51 -10.00
CA LEU A 222 8.28 11.14 -10.28
C LEU A 222 8.31 11.97 -11.57
N LEU A 223 9.34 12.79 -11.77
CA LEU A 223 9.47 13.61 -12.96
C LEU A 223 9.65 12.77 -14.23
N GLU A 224 10.46 11.70 -14.18
CA GLU A 224 10.64 10.79 -15.31
C GLU A 224 9.34 10.07 -15.69
N VAL A 225 8.62 9.54 -14.69
CA VAL A 225 7.31 8.90 -14.90
C VAL A 225 6.30 9.88 -15.49
N ALA A 226 6.19 11.06 -14.91
CA ALA A 226 5.18 12.05 -15.31
C ALA A 226 5.44 12.63 -16.72
N ARG A 227 6.71 12.66 -17.16
CA ARG A 227 7.11 13.10 -18.51
C ARG A 227 7.02 11.98 -19.55
N GLY A 228 6.61 10.78 -19.17
CA GLY A 228 6.60 9.61 -20.05
C GLY A 228 8.02 9.17 -20.49
N ARG A 229 9.03 9.63 -19.77
CA ARG A 229 10.43 9.31 -19.98
C ARG A 229 10.95 8.27 -19.01
N ALA A 230 10.04 7.51 -18.35
CA ALA A 230 10.43 6.41 -17.48
C ALA A 230 11.27 5.43 -18.31
N ASP A 231 12.54 5.79 -18.47
CA ASP A 231 13.54 4.93 -19.09
C ASP A 231 13.54 3.64 -18.28
N THR A 232 13.46 2.52 -18.99
CA THR A 232 13.62 1.18 -18.46
C THR A 232 14.79 1.12 -17.46
N ARG A 233 15.82 1.90 -17.72
CA ARG A 233 17.03 2.04 -16.90
C ARG A 233 16.80 2.67 -15.52
N MET A 234 15.91 3.68 -15.36
CA MET A 234 15.59 4.25 -14.04
C MET A 234 14.73 3.28 -13.24
N THR A 235 13.83 2.55 -13.91
CA THR A 235 13.04 1.50 -13.28
C THR A 235 13.93 0.31 -12.90
N GLU A 236 14.93 -0.03 -13.69
CA GLU A 236 15.93 -1.03 -13.38
C GLU A 236 16.85 -0.58 -12.24
N LEU A 237 17.36 0.66 -12.24
CA LEU A 237 18.14 1.21 -11.12
C LEU A 237 17.34 1.28 -9.82
N ALA A 238 16.07 1.61 -9.89
CA ALA A 238 15.17 1.57 -8.73
C ALA A 238 14.98 0.13 -8.22
N ARG A 239 14.92 -0.86 -9.11
CA ARG A 239 14.88 -2.30 -8.74
C ARG A 239 16.23 -2.80 -8.25
N GLU A 240 17.33 -2.39 -8.88
CA GLU A 240 18.70 -2.77 -8.47
C GLU A 240 19.07 -2.20 -7.09
N SER A 241 18.55 -1.02 -6.73
CA SER A 241 18.74 -0.45 -5.38
C SER A 241 17.99 -1.23 -4.29
N GLN A 242 17.03 -2.08 -4.67
CA GLN A 242 16.32 -2.98 -3.78
C GLN A 242 17.07 -4.31 -3.71
N ASN A 243 18.07 -4.40 -2.83
CA ASN A 243 18.65 -5.70 -2.51
C ASN A 243 17.54 -6.62 -1.96
N PRO A 244 17.19 -7.74 -2.65
CA PRO A 244 16.09 -8.60 -2.22
C PRO A 244 16.27 -9.12 -0.78
N LEU A 245 17.51 -9.30 -0.35
CA LEU A 245 17.81 -9.67 1.03
C LEU A 245 17.41 -8.59 2.02
N ASP A 246 17.70 -7.31 1.73
CA ASP A 246 17.36 -6.19 2.60
C ASP A 246 15.83 -6.01 2.70
N MET A 247 15.12 -6.19 1.58
CA MET A 247 13.66 -6.21 1.55
C MET A 247 13.07 -7.31 2.43
N LEU A 248 13.63 -8.50 2.36
CA LEU A 248 13.22 -9.63 3.19
C LEU A 248 13.46 -9.37 4.68
N LEU A 249 14.62 -8.79 5.02
CA LEU A 249 14.97 -8.43 6.39
C LEU A 249 14.08 -7.31 6.97
N LEU A 250 13.67 -6.35 6.14
CA LEU A 250 12.70 -5.32 6.54
C LEU A 250 11.31 -5.92 6.81
N ARG A 251 10.85 -6.86 6.00
CA ARG A 251 9.60 -7.60 6.25
C ARG A 251 9.67 -8.40 7.56
N LEU A 252 10.81 -9.04 7.80
CA LEU A 252 11.04 -9.76 9.05
C LEU A 252 11.00 -8.84 10.26
N LYS A 253 11.67 -7.66 10.18
CA LYS A 253 11.62 -6.63 11.22
C LYS A 253 10.19 -6.15 11.49
N SER A 254 9.43 -5.85 10.45
CA SER A 254 8.04 -5.38 10.60
C SER A 254 7.15 -6.40 11.31
N ARG A 255 7.33 -7.70 11.00
CA ARG A 255 6.51 -8.77 11.61
C ARG A 255 6.92 -9.10 13.04
N THR A 256 8.22 -9.11 13.32
CA THR A 256 8.76 -9.67 14.57
C THR A 256 9.26 -8.60 15.55
N GLY A 257 9.40 -7.35 15.09
CA GLY A 257 10.02 -6.25 15.83
C GLY A 257 11.55 -6.35 15.92
N MET A 258 12.17 -7.43 15.42
CA MET A 258 13.61 -7.68 15.53
C MET A 258 14.36 -7.23 14.28
N ASP A 259 15.30 -6.30 14.44
CA ASP A 259 16.20 -5.87 13.37
C ASP A 259 17.47 -6.72 13.37
N ILE A 260 17.58 -7.62 12.38
CA ILE A 260 18.72 -8.50 12.22
C ILE A 260 19.69 -8.07 11.10
N ARG A 261 19.50 -6.89 10.50
CA ARG A 261 20.37 -6.36 9.44
C ARG A 261 21.83 -6.18 9.89
N GLY A 262 22.05 -5.98 11.19
CA GLY A 262 23.40 -5.90 11.80
C GLY A 262 24.16 -7.25 11.90
N TYR A 263 23.51 -8.37 11.56
CA TYR A 263 24.18 -9.68 11.62
C TYR A 263 25.09 -9.89 10.41
N LYS A 264 26.09 -10.80 10.60
CA LYS A 264 27.06 -11.13 9.56
C LYS A 264 26.35 -11.67 8.29
N GLN A 265 26.42 -10.92 7.19
CA GLN A 265 25.70 -11.21 5.94
C GLN A 265 25.94 -12.61 5.39
N THR A 266 27.18 -13.13 5.51
CA THR A 266 27.52 -14.49 5.07
C THR A 266 26.73 -15.57 5.81
N THR A 267 26.47 -15.35 7.12
CA THR A 267 25.64 -16.25 7.93
C THR A 267 24.18 -16.19 7.53
N MET A 268 23.65 -14.98 7.34
CA MET A 268 22.28 -14.78 6.90
C MET A 268 22.01 -15.40 5.53
N ARG A 269 22.88 -15.15 4.53
CA ARG A 269 22.75 -15.74 3.19
C ARG A 269 22.74 -17.27 3.22
N ARG A 270 23.60 -17.89 4.02
CA ARG A 270 23.65 -19.34 4.16
C ARG A 270 22.36 -19.92 4.77
N ARG A 271 21.77 -19.23 5.74
CA ARG A 271 20.52 -19.66 6.40
C ARG A 271 19.31 -19.42 5.50
N LEU A 272 19.28 -18.29 4.82
CA LEU A 272 18.27 -18.03 3.80
C LEU A 272 18.30 -19.11 2.70
N ALA A 273 19.48 -19.50 2.23
CA ALA A 273 19.62 -20.56 1.24
C ALA A 273 18.97 -21.90 1.69
N ARG A 274 19.01 -22.22 3.00
CA ARG A 274 18.31 -23.40 3.53
C ARG A 274 16.79 -23.26 3.42
N ARG A 275 16.24 -22.06 3.72
CA ARG A 275 14.80 -21.82 3.58
C ARG A 275 14.37 -21.83 2.12
N LEU A 276 15.14 -21.23 1.22
CA LEU A 276 14.91 -21.30 -0.23
C LEU A 276 14.79 -22.76 -0.70
N ASN A 277 15.73 -23.61 -0.27
CA ASN A 277 15.68 -25.03 -0.61
C ASN A 277 14.49 -25.76 0.01
N ALA A 278 14.14 -25.47 1.27
CA ALA A 278 13.01 -26.09 1.97
C ALA A 278 11.66 -25.70 1.33
N THR A 279 11.55 -24.48 0.84
CA THR A 279 10.34 -23.97 0.18
C THR A 279 10.34 -24.14 -1.34
N ARG A 280 11.42 -24.70 -1.90
CA ARG A 280 11.63 -24.88 -3.36
C ARG A 280 11.59 -23.57 -4.14
N CYS A 281 11.92 -22.45 -3.51
CA CYS A 281 12.09 -21.17 -4.18
C CYS A 281 13.46 -21.10 -4.84
N ALA A 282 13.49 -20.81 -6.15
CA ALA A 282 14.74 -20.72 -6.90
C ALA A 282 15.54 -19.46 -6.58
N THR A 283 14.87 -18.37 -6.20
CA THR A 283 15.46 -17.06 -5.94
C THR A 283 14.87 -16.41 -4.69
N VAL A 284 15.53 -15.35 -4.19
CA VAL A 284 15.04 -14.59 -3.04
C VAL A 284 13.76 -13.84 -3.40
N GLU A 285 13.60 -13.39 -4.64
CA GLU A 285 12.40 -12.73 -5.14
C GLU A 285 11.19 -13.67 -5.06
N HIS A 286 11.29 -14.90 -5.54
CA HIS A 286 10.24 -15.92 -5.41
C HIS A 286 9.91 -16.22 -3.96
N TYR A 287 10.91 -16.17 -3.07
CA TYR A 287 10.67 -16.32 -1.64
C TYR A 287 9.96 -15.13 -1.02
N ILE A 288 10.25 -13.91 -1.50
CA ILE A 288 9.51 -12.68 -1.11
C ILE A 288 8.03 -12.78 -1.53
N ASP A 289 7.74 -13.32 -2.71
CA ASP A 289 6.37 -13.55 -3.16
C ASP A 289 5.67 -14.58 -2.27
N LEU A 290 6.37 -15.67 -1.92
CA LEU A 290 5.87 -16.70 -1.01
C LEU A 290 5.51 -16.11 0.36
N VAL A 291 6.41 -15.37 1.01
CA VAL A 291 6.15 -14.78 2.33
C VAL A 291 5.10 -13.65 2.29
N THR A 292 4.82 -13.10 1.12
CA THR A 292 3.71 -12.17 0.92
C THR A 292 2.36 -12.89 0.98
N GLN A 293 2.30 -14.11 0.43
CA GLN A 293 1.10 -14.95 0.42
C GLN A 293 0.95 -15.74 1.72
N GLN A 294 2.06 -16.12 2.35
CA GLN A 294 2.15 -16.93 3.57
C GLN A 294 3.05 -16.24 4.60
N PRO A 295 2.55 -15.22 5.32
CA PRO A 295 3.36 -14.42 6.25
C PRO A 295 3.98 -15.22 7.40
N GLU A 296 3.40 -16.38 7.76
CA GLU A 296 3.92 -17.32 8.77
C GLU A 296 5.28 -17.91 8.40
N GLU A 297 5.64 -17.93 7.12
CA GLU A 297 6.96 -18.37 6.67
C GLU A 297 8.10 -17.48 7.19
N LEU A 298 7.80 -16.20 7.48
CA LEU A 298 8.77 -15.30 8.12
C LEU A 298 9.13 -15.76 9.54
N ASP A 299 8.21 -16.38 10.26
CA ASP A 299 8.46 -16.92 11.62
C ASP A 299 9.41 -18.10 11.53
N LEU A 300 9.25 -18.95 10.52
CA LEU A 300 10.15 -20.09 10.23
C LEU A 300 11.54 -19.60 9.79
N LEU A 301 11.58 -18.54 8.97
CA LEU A 301 12.85 -17.90 8.62
C LEU A 301 13.56 -17.33 9.87
N LEU A 302 12.82 -16.68 10.76
CA LEU A 302 13.38 -16.16 12.00
C LEU A 302 13.95 -17.26 12.87
N GLN A 303 13.23 -18.36 13.04
CA GLN A 303 13.72 -19.53 13.77
C GLN A 303 15.03 -20.06 13.16
N GLU A 304 15.10 -20.19 11.83
CA GLU A 304 16.32 -20.59 11.14
C GLU A 304 17.48 -19.62 11.41
N MET A 305 17.18 -18.29 11.50
CA MET A 305 18.21 -17.29 11.79
C MET A 305 18.79 -17.43 13.21
N PHE A 306 18.04 -17.97 14.18
CA PHE A 306 18.44 -18.06 15.60
C PHE A 306 18.83 -19.44 16.09
N ILE A 307 18.66 -20.54 15.32
CA ILE A 307 19.00 -21.92 15.73
C ILE A 307 20.44 -22.11 16.23
N SER A 308 21.34 -21.13 16.02
CA SER A 308 22.72 -21.22 16.53
C SER A 308 22.91 -20.61 17.93
N VAL A 309 21.91 -19.98 18.55
CA VAL A 309 22.06 -19.37 19.86
C VAL A 309 21.96 -20.38 21.00
N THR A 310 21.40 -21.56 20.74
CA THR A 310 21.39 -22.69 21.72
C THR A 310 22.78 -23.28 22.01
N ALA A 311 23.83 -22.80 21.34
CA ALA A 311 25.21 -23.25 21.56
C ALA A 311 25.98 -22.42 22.60
N PHE A 312 25.33 -21.52 23.37
CA PHE A 312 26.00 -20.76 24.44
C PHE A 312 26.55 -21.66 25.56
N PHE A 313 26.07 -22.91 25.69
CA PHE A 313 26.54 -23.90 26.65
C PHE A 313 27.26 -25.10 26.00
N ARG A 314 27.96 -24.91 24.86
CA ARG A 314 28.63 -26.01 24.16
C ARG A 314 29.85 -26.59 24.91
N ASP A 315 30.45 -25.84 25.80
CA ASP A 315 31.55 -26.32 26.62
C ASP A 315 31.09 -26.54 28.09
N ARG A 316 30.51 -27.73 28.33
CA ARG A 316 30.22 -28.20 29.69
C ARG A 316 31.49 -28.41 30.56
N ALA A 317 32.66 -28.34 29.95
CA ALA A 317 33.94 -28.55 30.61
C ALA A 317 34.56 -27.17 31.06
N ALA A 318 33.98 -26.04 30.70
CA ALA A 318 34.50 -24.73 31.07
C ALA A 318 33.76 -24.08 32.31
N PHE A 319 32.82 -24.85 32.91
CA PHE A 319 32.14 -24.44 34.15
C PHE A 319 32.34 -25.46 35.25
#